data_ed136eebb7f989ce366b9ef9da98234b
#
_entry.id   ed136eebb7f989ce366b9ef9da98234b
#
_cell.length_a   1.000
_cell.length_b   1.000
_cell.length_c   1.000
_cell.angle_alpha   90.00
_cell.angle_beta   90.00
_cell.angle_gamma   90.00
#
_symmetry.space_group_name_H-M   'P 1'
#
loop_
_entity.id
_entity.type
_entity.pdbx_description
1 polymer ?
#
loop_
_entity_poly.entity_id
_entity_poly.type
_entity_poly.pdbx_seq_one_letter_code
_entity_poly.pdbx_strand_id
1 'polypeptide(L)'
;MASGLPPPPVNDKPGSFTWLEWYRQLRNYVSTSGSVPWYIINFSGSNITDIAQRSHENLQTLQGGSAGQHYHLTQDQHAAVSNRLEVIDTTATIDLPTTPTVFKPTTTVESSGITYNPSTGEIVFTNGGTYMFMLFLNAQATAANKYIYFYGELDTGSGYAIRRYSARSNLLKTTADEQVLFSSTNYFPKGTKLKIYLWGDDAVHIDTHDVPGTTPGTVTIPAARMLIAGSL
;
A
#
# COMPACT_ATOMS: atom_id res chain seq x y z
N MET A 1 52.41 -7.12 20.18
CA MET A 1 51.60 -6.42 21.21
C MET A 1 51.59 -4.94 20.85
N ALA A 2 50.48 -4.39 20.48
CA ALA A 2 50.39 -2.95 20.25
C ALA A 2 50.52 -2.27 21.58
N SER A 3 51.59 -1.49 21.76
CA SER A 3 51.74 -0.62 22.92
C SER A 3 50.64 0.42 22.86
N GLY A 4 49.69 0.39 23.81
CA GLY A 4 48.64 1.39 23.89
C GLY A 4 49.25 2.79 24.01
N LEU A 5 48.49 3.80 23.61
CA LEU A 5 48.89 5.20 23.78
C LEU A 5 49.18 5.45 25.28
N PRO A 6 50.32 6.05 25.64
CA PRO A 6 50.60 6.39 27.04
C PRO A 6 49.61 7.45 27.54
N PRO A 7 49.30 7.49 28.85
CA PRO A 7 48.41 8.49 29.39
C PRO A 7 48.94 9.90 29.16
N PRO A 8 48.06 10.92 29.06
CA PRO A 8 48.49 12.31 28.88
C PRO A 8 49.30 12.79 30.07
N PRO A 9 50.31 13.67 29.90
CA PRO A 9 51.07 14.24 30.96
C PRO A 9 50.18 15.13 31.86
N VAL A 10 49.94 14.72 33.09
CA VAL A 10 49.01 15.46 33.98
C VAL A 10 49.70 16.53 34.85
N ASN A 11 51.02 16.46 34.97
CA ASN A 11 51.79 17.38 35.84
C ASN A 11 52.55 18.46 35.07
N ASP A 12 52.53 18.41 33.75
CA ASP A 12 53.26 19.36 32.91
C ASP A 12 52.32 20.41 32.34
N LYS A 13 52.86 21.61 32.09
CA LYS A 13 52.08 22.68 31.41
C LYS A 13 51.76 22.30 29.97
N PRO A 14 50.51 22.52 29.49
CA PRO A 14 50.20 22.36 28.09
C PRO A 14 51.17 23.14 27.20
N GLY A 15 51.73 22.47 26.18
CA GLY A 15 52.76 23.07 25.31
C GLY A 15 54.21 22.81 25.73
N SER A 16 54.46 22.13 26.88
CA SER A 16 55.77 21.59 27.21
C SER A 16 56.23 20.55 26.18
N PHE A 17 57.55 20.23 26.18
CA PHE A 17 58.09 19.18 25.32
C PHE A 17 57.38 17.84 25.51
N THR A 18 56.99 17.52 26.74
CA THR A 18 56.28 16.28 27.10
C THR A 18 54.90 16.24 26.47
N TRP A 19 54.14 17.34 26.47
CA TRP A 19 52.87 17.46 25.81
C TRP A 19 52.99 17.38 24.29
N LEU A 20 54.01 18.04 23.68
CA LEU A 20 54.28 18.00 22.24
C LEU A 20 54.61 16.57 21.79
N GLU A 21 55.41 15.85 22.56
CA GLU A 21 55.74 14.46 22.28
C GLU A 21 54.53 13.54 22.42
N TRP A 22 53.67 13.75 23.43
CA TRP A 22 52.44 13.02 23.60
C TRP A 22 51.46 13.26 22.42
N TYR A 23 51.29 14.51 21.97
CA TYR A 23 50.48 14.83 20.79
C TYR A 23 51.03 14.16 19.52
N ARG A 24 52.38 14.11 19.39
CA ARG A 24 53.00 13.41 18.27
C ARG A 24 52.71 11.94 18.29
N GLN A 25 52.73 11.30 19.44
CA GLN A 25 52.40 9.88 19.62
C GLN A 25 50.91 9.63 19.40
N LEU A 26 50.02 10.47 19.91
CA LEU A 26 48.59 10.42 19.65
C LEU A 26 48.30 10.49 18.16
N ARG A 27 48.88 11.46 17.45
CA ARG A 27 48.72 11.60 16.02
C ARG A 27 49.20 10.36 15.25
N ASN A 28 50.36 9.82 15.63
CA ASN A 28 50.86 8.61 15.01
C ASN A 28 49.98 7.40 15.30
N TYR A 29 49.50 7.27 16.54
CA TYR A 29 48.58 6.20 16.91
C TYR A 29 47.30 6.25 16.09
N VAL A 30 46.67 7.41 15.99
CA VAL A 30 45.44 7.59 15.21
C VAL A 30 45.69 7.36 13.69
N SER A 31 46.84 7.83 13.16
CA SER A 31 47.14 7.65 11.73
C SER A 31 47.60 6.25 11.34
N THR A 32 48.25 5.48 12.28
CA THR A 32 48.73 4.13 12.00
C THR A 32 47.73 3.05 12.32
N SER A 33 46.87 3.24 13.32
CA SER A 33 45.79 2.27 13.65
C SER A 33 44.63 2.30 12.67
N GLY A 34 44.53 3.35 11.85
CA GLY A 34 43.44 3.51 10.85
C GLY A 34 42.04 3.62 11.46
N SER A 35 41.89 3.47 12.75
CA SER A 35 40.59 3.58 13.43
C SER A 35 40.76 4.01 14.88
N VAL A 36 39.93 4.93 15.32
CA VAL A 36 39.73 5.27 16.72
C VAL A 36 38.57 4.41 17.23
N PRO A 37 38.75 3.58 18.28
CA PRO A 37 37.66 2.78 18.82
C PRO A 37 36.45 3.66 19.21
N TRP A 38 35.26 3.30 18.78
CA TRP A 38 34.03 4.05 19.02
C TRP A 38 33.78 4.36 20.51
N TYR A 39 34.16 3.49 21.41
CA TYR A 39 33.95 3.67 22.85
C TYR A 39 34.76 4.80 23.48
N ILE A 40 35.78 5.33 22.79
CA ILE A 40 36.58 6.48 23.26
C ILE A 40 36.19 7.80 22.64
N ILE A 41 35.23 7.79 21.68
CA ILE A 41 34.76 9.00 21.03
C ILE A 41 33.53 9.52 21.80
N ASN A 42 33.67 10.75 22.32
CA ASN A 42 32.51 11.40 22.94
C ASN A 42 31.66 12.08 21.85
N PHE A 43 30.50 11.51 21.59
CA PHE A 43 29.52 12.05 20.66
C PHE A 43 28.55 13.06 21.30
N SER A 44 28.74 13.44 22.56
CA SER A 44 27.92 14.47 23.21
C SER A 44 28.04 15.79 22.46
N GLY A 45 27.00 16.21 21.81
CA GLY A 45 26.96 17.44 20.99
C GLY A 45 27.40 17.26 19.52
N SER A 46 27.82 16.04 19.09
CA SER A 46 28.09 15.80 17.68
C SER A 46 26.82 15.55 16.89
N ASN A 47 26.80 16.01 15.64
CA ASN A 47 25.71 15.81 14.72
C ASN A 47 25.94 14.49 13.94
N ILE A 48 24.86 13.78 13.64
CA ILE A 48 24.90 12.58 12.77
C ILE A 48 25.53 12.87 11.39
N THR A 49 25.57 14.14 10.97
CA THR A 49 26.24 14.58 9.75
C THR A 49 27.75 14.35 9.77
N ASP A 50 28.37 14.22 10.96
CA ASP A 50 29.80 14.01 11.12
C ASP A 50 30.21 12.54 10.96
N ILE A 51 29.26 11.64 10.80
CA ILE A 51 29.49 10.21 10.56
C ILE A 51 29.70 9.99 9.06
N ALA A 52 30.88 9.49 8.67
CA ALA A 52 31.26 9.28 7.27
C ALA A 52 30.36 8.27 6.53
N GLN A 53 29.84 7.27 7.26
CA GLN A 53 28.87 6.29 6.74
C GLN A 53 27.49 6.54 7.33
N ARG A 54 26.70 7.33 6.65
CA ARG A 54 25.33 7.71 7.03
C ARG A 54 24.25 6.88 6.34
N SER A 55 24.66 5.87 5.57
CA SER A 55 23.70 4.99 4.94
C SER A 55 22.92 4.23 6.00
N HIS A 56 21.60 4.27 5.91
CA HIS A 56 20.70 3.50 6.76
C HIS A 56 21.00 2.00 6.74
N GLU A 57 21.57 1.50 5.65
CA GLU A 57 21.95 0.10 5.46
C GLU A 57 23.07 -0.35 6.42
N ASN A 58 23.92 0.59 6.84
CA ASN A 58 25.07 0.31 7.71
C ASN A 58 24.76 0.50 9.20
N LEU A 59 23.60 0.99 9.57
CA LEU A 59 23.18 1.13 10.95
C LEU A 59 22.59 -0.19 11.45
N GLN A 60 23.14 -0.71 12.54
CA GLN A 60 22.61 -1.92 13.17
C GLN A 60 21.36 -1.60 14.01
N THR A 61 20.44 -2.56 14.12
CA THR A 61 19.21 -2.45 14.93
C THR A 61 18.25 -1.33 14.54
N LEU A 62 18.17 -0.99 13.25
CA LEU A 62 17.07 -0.18 12.76
C LEU A 62 15.77 -0.99 12.86
N GLN A 63 14.78 -0.45 13.56
CA GLN A 63 13.47 -1.06 13.58
C GLN A 63 12.84 -0.99 12.18
N GLY A 64 12.44 -2.13 11.64
CA GLY A 64 11.62 -2.24 10.44
C GLY A 64 12.30 -2.90 9.25
N GLY A 65 12.11 -4.20 9.13
CA GLY A 65 12.34 -4.93 7.91
C GLY A 65 13.58 -5.83 7.88
N SER A 66 13.67 -6.64 6.83
CA SER A 66 14.84 -7.44 6.49
C SER A 66 15.95 -6.57 5.90
N ALA A 67 17.18 -7.09 5.77
CA ALA A 67 18.30 -6.38 5.14
C ALA A 67 17.88 -5.79 3.77
N GLY A 68 18.09 -4.50 3.58
CA GLY A 68 17.67 -3.76 2.38
C GLY A 68 16.30 -3.09 2.47
N GLN A 69 15.57 -3.24 3.57
CA GLN A 69 14.30 -2.56 3.81
C GLN A 69 14.50 -1.41 4.81
N HIS A 70 14.24 -0.18 4.36
CA HIS A 70 14.44 1.05 5.14
C HIS A 70 13.11 1.62 5.67
N TYR A 71 12.14 0.75 5.96
CA TYR A 71 10.82 1.19 6.40
C TYR A 71 10.71 1.16 7.92
N HIS A 72 10.09 2.19 8.49
CA HIS A 72 9.66 2.17 9.89
C HIS A 72 8.41 1.29 10.11
N LEU A 73 7.88 0.71 9.02
CA LEU A 73 6.78 -0.23 9.03
C LEU A 73 7.32 -1.67 8.98
N THR A 74 6.64 -2.60 9.62
CA THR A 74 6.90 -4.03 9.41
C THR A 74 6.62 -4.39 7.95
N GLN A 75 7.16 -5.50 7.47
CA GLN A 75 6.91 -5.97 6.11
C GLN A 75 5.40 -6.13 5.83
N ASP A 76 4.64 -6.66 6.80
CA ASP A 76 3.20 -6.84 6.68
C ASP A 76 2.45 -5.50 6.63
N GLN A 77 2.87 -4.53 7.43
CA GLN A 77 2.30 -3.18 7.41
C GLN A 77 2.60 -2.47 6.10
N HIS A 78 3.83 -2.59 5.57
CA HIS A 78 4.18 -2.04 4.27
C HIS A 78 3.37 -2.72 3.15
N ALA A 79 3.25 -4.04 3.19
CA ALA A 79 2.44 -4.78 2.23
C ALA A 79 0.95 -4.37 2.31
N ALA A 80 0.42 -4.15 3.51
CA ALA A 80 -0.96 -3.72 3.70
C ALA A 80 -1.26 -2.38 3.01
N VAL A 81 -0.38 -1.38 3.17
CA VAL A 81 -0.58 -0.05 2.54
C VAL A 81 -0.25 0.00 1.05
N SER A 82 0.55 -0.93 0.56
CA SER A 82 0.91 -1.00 -0.87
C SER A 82 0.00 -1.92 -1.68
N ASN A 83 -0.79 -2.77 -1.03
CA ASN A 83 -1.70 -3.67 -1.73
C ASN A 83 -2.90 -2.90 -2.28
N ARG A 84 -3.04 -2.91 -3.57
CA ARG A 84 -4.12 -2.19 -4.26
C ARG A 84 -4.56 -2.94 -5.52
N LEU A 85 -5.84 -2.90 -5.77
CA LEU A 85 -6.46 -3.29 -7.04
C LEU A 85 -7.44 -2.21 -7.46
N GLU A 86 -7.29 -1.73 -8.67
CA GLU A 86 -8.28 -0.88 -9.32
C GLU A 86 -8.63 -1.47 -10.67
N VAL A 87 -9.91 -1.74 -10.87
CA VAL A 87 -10.46 -2.21 -12.14
C VAL A 87 -11.64 -1.34 -12.52
N ILE A 88 -11.79 -1.11 -13.81
CA ILE A 88 -12.88 -0.31 -14.38
C ILE A 88 -13.57 -1.05 -15.52
N ASP A 89 -14.82 -0.72 -15.74
CA ASP A 89 -15.54 -1.10 -16.95
C ASP A 89 -15.91 0.16 -17.73
N THR A 90 -15.42 0.23 -18.97
CA THR A 90 -15.64 1.36 -19.88
C THR A 90 -16.65 1.02 -21.00
N THR A 91 -17.34 -0.10 -20.85
CA THR A 91 -18.44 -0.46 -21.76
C THR A 91 -19.54 0.59 -21.66
N ALA A 92 -19.98 1.11 -22.78
CA ALA A 92 -20.90 2.26 -22.81
C ALA A 92 -22.21 1.99 -22.06
N THR A 93 -22.77 0.81 -22.21
CA THR A 93 -23.96 0.35 -21.48
C THR A 93 -23.81 -1.13 -21.14
N ILE A 94 -24.08 -1.50 -19.92
CA ILE A 94 -24.10 -2.87 -19.45
C ILE A 94 -25.46 -3.15 -18.83
N ASP A 95 -26.30 -3.93 -19.53
CA ASP A 95 -27.55 -4.40 -18.95
C ASP A 95 -27.27 -5.37 -17.81
N LEU A 96 -27.78 -5.07 -16.63
CA LEU A 96 -27.61 -5.96 -15.51
C LEU A 96 -28.55 -7.16 -15.65
N PRO A 97 -28.04 -8.40 -15.44
CA PRO A 97 -28.89 -9.58 -15.42
C PRO A 97 -29.86 -9.51 -14.23
N THR A 98 -31.00 -10.18 -14.37
CA THR A 98 -31.98 -10.28 -13.27
C THR A 98 -31.64 -11.40 -12.26
N THR A 99 -30.57 -12.13 -12.49
CA THR A 99 -30.08 -13.19 -11.61
C THR A 99 -28.62 -12.92 -11.24
N PRO A 100 -28.16 -13.36 -10.04
CA PRO A 100 -26.78 -13.16 -9.62
C PRO A 100 -25.78 -13.64 -10.66
N THR A 101 -24.96 -12.73 -11.14
CA THR A 101 -23.94 -13.00 -12.18
C THR A 101 -22.61 -12.42 -11.73
N VAL A 102 -21.52 -13.14 -11.98
CA VAL A 102 -20.17 -12.66 -11.63
C VAL A 102 -19.86 -11.38 -12.39
N PHE A 103 -19.60 -10.31 -11.67
CA PHE A 103 -19.20 -9.03 -12.24
C PHE A 103 -17.73 -9.12 -12.71
N LYS A 104 -17.49 -8.75 -13.96
CA LYS A 104 -16.21 -8.91 -14.65
C LYS A 104 -15.79 -7.61 -15.35
N PRO A 105 -15.32 -6.59 -14.61
CA PRO A 105 -14.76 -5.40 -15.22
C PRO A 105 -13.65 -5.74 -16.21
N THR A 106 -13.60 -5.02 -17.32
CA THR A 106 -12.75 -5.40 -18.46
C THR A 106 -11.33 -4.90 -18.37
N THR A 107 -11.08 -3.82 -17.62
CA THR A 107 -9.80 -3.12 -17.60
C THR A 107 -9.21 -3.06 -16.18
N THR A 108 -8.00 -3.57 -16.02
CA THR A 108 -7.20 -3.38 -14.80
C THR A 108 -6.38 -2.10 -14.94
N VAL A 109 -6.60 -1.13 -14.07
CA VAL A 109 -5.85 0.14 -14.02
C VAL A 109 -4.60 -0.02 -13.18
N GLU A 110 -4.73 -0.63 -12.01
CA GLU A 110 -3.63 -0.85 -11.07
C GLU A 110 -3.81 -2.19 -10.35
N SER A 111 -2.71 -2.91 -10.12
CA SER A 111 -2.70 -4.15 -9.36
C SER A 111 -1.36 -4.30 -8.63
N SER A 112 -1.41 -4.36 -7.31
CA SER A 112 -0.25 -4.60 -6.44
C SER A 112 -0.68 -5.44 -5.24
N GLY A 113 -0.08 -6.63 -5.07
CA GLY A 113 -0.42 -7.52 -3.97
C GLY A 113 -1.85 -8.10 -3.98
N ILE A 114 -2.63 -7.77 -5.00
CA ILE A 114 -3.96 -8.33 -5.30
C ILE A 114 -3.99 -8.58 -6.80
N THR A 115 -4.37 -9.77 -7.23
CA THR A 115 -4.50 -10.09 -8.66
C THR A 115 -5.95 -10.20 -9.06
N TYR A 116 -6.24 -9.85 -10.30
CA TYR A 116 -7.58 -9.94 -10.90
C TYR A 116 -7.53 -10.69 -12.22
N ASN A 117 -8.47 -11.59 -12.40
CA ASN A 117 -8.65 -12.32 -13.66
C ASN A 117 -9.95 -11.85 -14.35
N PRO A 118 -9.87 -11.07 -15.44
CA PRO A 118 -11.05 -10.55 -16.10
C PRO A 118 -11.93 -11.63 -16.76
N SER A 119 -11.37 -12.78 -17.12
CA SER A 119 -12.15 -13.87 -17.72
C SER A 119 -13.06 -14.57 -16.71
N THR A 120 -12.61 -14.70 -15.46
CA THR A 120 -13.37 -15.40 -14.41
C THR A 120 -14.00 -14.47 -13.37
N GLY A 121 -13.58 -13.20 -13.32
CA GLY A 121 -13.96 -12.23 -12.28
C GLY A 121 -13.33 -12.56 -10.91
N GLU A 122 -12.32 -13.44 -10.87
CA GLU A 122 -11.66 -13.85 -9.63
C GLU A 122 -10.61 -12.82 -9.20
N ILE A 123 -10.70 -12.41 -7.94
CA ILE A 123 -9.76 -11.56 -7.24
C ILE A 123 -9.01 -12.44 -6.23
N VAL A 124 -7.67 -12.38 -6.20
CA VAL A 124 -6.85 -13.16 -5.27
C VAL A 124 -6.00 -12.22 -4.43
N PHE A 125 -6.12 -12.33 -3.10
CA PHE A 125 -5.31 -11.60 -2.14
C PHE A 125 -4.00 -12.35 -1.92
N THR A 126 -2.90 -11.84 -2.50
CA THR A 126 -1.58 -12.48 -2.39
C THR A 126 -0.95 -12.29 -1.00
N ASN A 127 -1.39 -11.29 -0.27
CA ASN A 127 -1.02 -11.04 1.12
C ASN A 127 -2.27 -11.06 2.01
N GLY A 128 -2.11 -11.54 3.25
CA GLY A 128 -3.16 -11.42 4.26
C GLY A 128 -3.23 -9.99 4.80
N GLY A 129 -4.41 -9.53 5.17
CA GLY A 129 -4.57 -8.19 5.73
C GLY A 129 -6.02 -7.72 5.79
N THR A 130 -6.19 -6.53 6.32
CA THR A 130 -7.48 -5.82 6.28
C THR A 130 -7.52 -4.98 5.02
N TYR A 131 -8.63 -5.05 4.30
CA TYR A 131 -8.81 -4.35 3.03
C TYR A 131 -10.13 -3.59 3.03
N MET A 132 -10.07 -2.37 2.51
CA MET A 132 -11.26 -1.60 2.16
C MET A 132 -11.65 -1.94 0.72
N PHE A 133 -12.90 -2.29 0.54
CA PHE A 133 -13.53 -2.55 -0.75
C PHE A 133 -14.49 -1.42 -1.08
N MET A 134 -14.46 -0.92 -2.30
CA MET A 134 -15.41 0.05 -2.84
C MET A 134 -15.79 -0.34 -4.26
N LEU A 135 -17.09 -0.37 -4.54
CA LEU A 135 -17.63 -0.54 -5.88
C LEU A 135 -18.53 0.66 -6.20
N PHE A 136 -18.13 1.44 -7.18
CA PHE A 136 -18.88 2.55 -7.73
C PHE A 136 -19.54 2.10 -9.02
N LEU A 137 -20.82 2.38 -9.16
CA LEU A 137 -21.60 2.12 -10.36
C LEU A 137 -22.33 3.41 -10.79
N ASN A 138 -22.29 3.71 -12.06
CA ASN A 138 -23.21 4.69 -12.65
C ASN A 138 -24.41 3.94 -13.15
N ALA A 139 -25.51 3.99 -12.42
CA ALA A 139 -26.67 3.16 -12.66
C ALA A 139 -27.86 3.97 -13.14
N GLN A 140 -28.62 3.38 -14.05
CA GLN A 140 -29.87 3.91 -14.52
C GLN A 140 -30.94 2.82 -14.56
N ALA A 141 -32.19 3.20 -14.37
CA ALA A 141 -33.32 2.30 -14.54
C ALA A 141 -34.39 2.95 -15.41
N THR A 142 -35.07 2.18 -16.26
CA THR A 142 -36.15 2.69 -17.07
C THR A 142 -37.48 2.81 -16.32
N ALA A 143 -37.53 2.36 -15.06
CA ALA A 143 -38.68 2.50 -14.17
C ALA A 143 -38.20 2.86 -12.75
N ALA A 144 -39.01 3.60 -12.00
CA ALA A 144 -38.71 3.96 -10.62
C ALA A 144 -38.78 2.74 -9.67
N ASN A 145 -38.10 2.84 -8.52
CA ASN A 145 -38.08 1.82 -7.48
C ASN A 145 -37.50 0.47 -7.92
N LYS A 146 -36.53 0.49 -8.82
CA LYS A 146 -35.73 -0.67 -9.18
C LYS A 146 -34.52 -0.80 -8.26
N TYR A 147 -34.03 -2.01 -8.09
CA TYR A 147 -32.92 -2.29 -7.18
C TYR A 147 -31.73 -2.84 -7.95
N ILE A 148 -30.54 -2.47 -7.47
CA ILE A 148 -29.27 -3.15 -7.75
C ILE A 148 -28.90 -3.96 -6.52
N TYR A 149 -28.46 -5.16 -6.75
CA TYR A 149 -28.04 -6.10 -5.72
C TYR A 149 -26.58 -6.48 -5.91
N PHE A 150 -25.93 -6.71 -4.81
CA PHE A 150 -24.52 -7.05 -4.74
C PHE A 150 -24.26 -8.07 -3.63
N TYR A 151 -23.41 -9.06 -3.89
CA TYR A 151 -22.76 -9.85 -2.85
C TYR A 151 -21.38 -10.36 -3.25
N GLY A 152 -20.58 -10.78 -2.26
CA GLY A 152 -19.28 -11.41 -2.46
C GLY A 152 -19.29 -12.88 -2.06
N GLU A 153 -18.69 -13.73 -2.87
CA GLU A 153 -18.33 -15.11 -2.51
C GLU A 153 -16.84 -15.21 -2.24
N LEU A 154 -16.50 -15.82 -1.11
CA LEU A 154 -15.12 -16.04 -0.69
C LEU A 154 -14.76 -17.51 -0.74
N ASP A 155 -13.57 -17.81 -1.25
CA ASP A 155 -12.90 -19.09 -1.11
C ASP A 155 -11.62 -18.91 -0.28
N THR A 156 -11.58 -19.56 0.86
CA THR A 156 -10.41 -19.60 1.76
C THR A 156 -9.68 -20.94 1.71
N GLY A 157 -9.90 -21.71 0.64
CA GLY A 157 -9.26 -23.01 0.40
C GLY A 157 -10.22 -24.21 0.45
N SER A 158 -11.51 -23.99 0.75
CA SER A 158 -12.55 -25.05 0.81
C SER A 158 -13.66 -24.88 -0.25
N GLY A 159 -13.42 -24.01 -1.22
CA GLY A 159 -14.40 -23.65 -2.25
C GLY A 159 -15.14 -22.35 -1.91
N TYR A 160 -15.83 -21.81 -2.90
CA TYR A 160 -16.58 -20.57 -2.77
C TYR A 160 -17.81 -20.73 -1.87
N ALA A 161 -17.96 -19.81 -0.95
CA ALA A 161 -19.12 -19.69 -0.07
C ALA A 161 -19.59 -18.25 0.01
N ILE A 162 -20.90 -18.03 -0.02
CA ILE A 162 -21.50 -16.72 0.17
C ILE A 162 -21.12 -16.19 1.55
N ARG A 163 -20.51 -15.04 1.61
CA ARG A 163 -20.24 -14.29 2.83
C ARG A 163 -21.25 -13.15 2.97
N ARG A 164 -21.37 -12.63 4.20
CA ARG A 164 -22.40 -11.64 4.60
C ARG A 164 -22.25 -10.24 3.98
N TYR A 165 -21.57 -10.13 2.83
CA TYR A 165 -21.35 -8.87 2.12
C TYR A 165 -22.41 -8.69 1.03
N SER A 166 -23.68 -8.74 1.41
CA SER A 166 -24.77 -8.46 0.50
C SER A 166 -25.33 -7.07 0.80
N ALA A 167 -25.53 -6.30 -0.24
CA ALA A 167 -26.15 -5.00 -0.17
C ALA A 167 -27.11 -4.82 -1.37
N ARG A 168 -28.03 -3.89 -1.22
CA ARG A 168 -28.87 -3.43 -2.33
C ARG A 168 -28.97 -1.92 -2.30
N SER A 169 -29.10 -1.32 -3.45
CA SER A 169 -29.42 0.10 -3.62
C SER A 169 -30.72 0.25 -4.41
N ASN A 170 -31.53 1.22 -4.04
CA ASN A 170 -32.76 1.55 -4.73
C ASN A 170 -32.52 2.70 -5.69
N LEU A 171 -32.84 2.52 -6.96
CA LEU A 171 -32.79 3.55 -7.99
C LEU A 171 -34.13 4.29 -8.02
N LEU A 172 -34.11 5.57 -7.71
CA LEU A 172 -35.31 6.39 -7.55
C LEU A 172 -35.75 7.09 -8.85
N LYS A 173 -34.83 7.26 -9.81
CA LYS A 173 -35.05 8.02 -11.04
C LYS A 173 -35.10 7.13 -12.26
N THR A 174 -35.92 7.54 -13.22
CA THR A 174 -36.13 6.79 -14.48
C THR A 174 -35.28 7.28 -15.65
N THR A 175 -34.57 8.40 -15.55
CA THR A 175 -33.91 9.02 -16.72
C THR A 175 -32.59 9.73 -16.35
N ALA A 176 -32.07 9.53 -15.20
CA ALA A 176 -30.80 10.13 -14.77
C ALA A 176 -29.90 9.07 -14.14
N ASP A 177 -28.62 9.14 -14.44
CA ASP A 177 -27.61 8.31 -13.81
C ASP A 177 -27.58 8.56 -12.31
N GLU A 178 -27.63 7.49 -11.55
CA GLU A 178 -27.45 7.51 -10.10
C GLU A 178 -26.12 6.85 -9.77
N GLN A 179 -25.31 7.52 -8.95
CA GLN A 179 -24.10 6.90 -8.44
C GLN A 179 -24.44 6.00 -7.27
N VAL A 180 -24.18 4.72 -7.45
CA VAL A 180 -24.33 3.71 -6.41
C VAL A 180 -22.96 3.34 -5.87
N LEU A 181 -22.81 3.41 -4.55
CA LEU A 181 -21.59 3.01 -3.85
C LEU A 181 -21.88 1.85 -2.89
N PHE A 182 -21.18 0.75 -3.10
CA PHE A 182 -21.05 -0.31 -2.12
C PHE A 182 -19.66 -0.26 -1.50
N SER A 183 -19.58 -0.25 -0.18
CA SER A 183 -18.29 -0.24 0.52
C SER A 183 -18.30 -1.16 1.73
N SER A 184 -17.14 -1.75 2.01
CA SER A 184 -16.93 -2.58 3.19
C SER A 184 -15.46 -2.64 3.56
N THR A 185 -15.17 -2.97 4.83
CA THR A 185 -13.82 -3.23 5.30
C THR A 185 -13.77 -4.62 5.93
N ASN A 186 -12.85 -5.46 5.46
CA ASN A 186 -12.79 -6.86 5.86
C ASN A 186 -11.35 -7.36 5.94
N TYR A 187 -11.12 -8.32 6.83
CA TYR A 187 -9.87 -9.07 6.86
C TYR A 187 -9.94 -10.27 5.90
N PHE A 188 -8.94 -10.38 5.04
CA PHE A 188 -8.77 -11.52 4.14
C PHE A 188 -7.44 -12.22 4.44
N PRO A 189 -7.43 -13.51 4.77
CA PRO A 189 -6.23 -14.32 4.83
C PRO A 189 -5.48 -14.34 3.51
N LYS A 190 -4.17 -14.55 3.53
CA LYS A 190 -3.36 -14.77 2.33
C LYS A 190 -3.92 -15.93 1.49
N GLY A 191 -4.01 -15.71 0.20
CA GLY A 191 -4.52 -16.69 -0.77
C GLY A 191 -6.04 -16.74 -0.86
N THR A 192 -6.77 -15.92 -0.08
CA THR A 192 -8.24 -15.81 -0.22
C THR A 192 -8.59 -15.37 -1.64
N LYS A 193 -9.62 -15.99 -2.20
CA LYS A 193 -10.21 -15.62 -3.47
C LYS A 193 -11.58 -15.01 -3.24
N LEU A 194 -11.89 -13.98 -4.02
CA LEU A 194 -13.16 -13.27 -3.96
C LEU A 194 -13.77 -13.19 -5.37
N LYS A 195 -15.05 -13.46 -5.47
CA LYS A 195 -15.88 -13.12 -6.64
C LYS A 195 -17.00 -12.19 -6.21
N ILE A 196 -17.22 -11.18 -7.01
CA ILE A 196 -18.31 -10.24 -6.83
C ILE A 196 -19.44 -10.61 -7.76
N TYR A 197 -20.64 -10.68 -7.22
CA TYR A 197 -21.87 -10.89 -7.96
C TYR A 197 -22.67 -9.60 -7.97
N LEU A 198 -23.13 -9.24 -9.14
CA LEU A 198 -23.95 -8.06 -9.39
C LEU A 198 -25.15 -8.45 -10.23
N TRP A 199 -26.31 -7.93 -9.90
CA TRP A 199 -27.53 -8.07 -10.69
C TRP A 199 -28.50 -6.93 -10.37
N GLY A 200 -29.48 -6.74 -11.22
CA GLY A 200 -30.52 -5.73 -11.03
C GLY A 200 -31.92 -6.33 -11.17
N ASP A 201 -32.92 -5.54 -10.84
CA ASP A 201 -34.25 -5.80 -11.32
C ASP A 201 -34.27 -5.66 -12.85
N ASP A 202 -35.40 -6.05 -13.51
CA ASP A 202 -35.57 -5.83 -14.93
C ASP A 202 -35.40 -4.35 -15.30
N ALA A 203 -34.78 -4.10 -16.45
CA ALA A 203 -34.55 -2.75 -17.00
C ALA A 203 -33.62 -1.86 -16.15
N VAL A 204 -32.65 -2.47 -15.44
CA VAL A 204 -31.54 -1.77 -14.81
C VAL A 204 -30.27 -1.98 -15.63
N HIS A 205 -29.54 -0.89 -15.90
CA HIS A 205 -28.25 -0.93 -16.57
C HIS A 205 -27.26 0.01 -15.88
N ILE A 206 -25.98 -0.16 -16.17
CA ILE A 206 -24.89 0.73 -15.77
C ILE A 206 -24.23 1.30 -17.03
N ASP A 207 -23.97 2.60 -17.03
CA ASP A 207 -23.52 3.36 -18.20
C ASP A 207 -22.21 4.11 -17.92
N THR A 208 -21.43 4.32 -18.99
CA THR A 208 -20.41 5.36 -18.96
C THR A 208 -21.07 6.73 -19.03
N HIS A 209 -20.50 7.69 -18.33
CA HIS A 209 -20.98 9.07 -18.34
C HIS A 209 -19.92 10.04 -18.82
N ASP A 210 -20.26 10.86 -19.81
CA ASP A 210 -19.39 11.91 -20.30
C ASP A 210 -19.62 13.20 -19.52
N VAL A 211 -18.55 13.77 -18.97
CA VAL A 211 -18.61 15.06 -18.27
C VAL A 211 -18.50 16.18 -19.31
N PRO A 212 -19.58 16.95 -19.57
CA PRO A 212 -19.54 18.04 -20.53
C PRO A 212 -18.67 19.20 -20.03
N GLY A 213 -17.96 19.85 -20.95
CA GLY A 213 -17.31 21.14 -20.70
C GLY A 213 -15.86 21.10 -20.26
N THR A 214 -15.18 19.97 -20.28
CA THR A 214 -13.74 19.90 -20.08
C THR A 214 -13.02 20.02 -21.43
N THR A 215 -12.27 21.09 -21.66
CA THR A 215 -11.40 21.25 -22.83
C THR A 215 -9.95 20.99 -22.45
N PRO A 216 -9.15 20.20 -23.22
CA PRO A 216 -9.50 19.56 -24.47
C PRO A 216 -9.79 18.06 -24.28
N GLY A 217 -11.01 17.66 -24.41
CA GLY A 217 -11.43 16.26 -24.40
C GLY A 217 -12.54 15.97 -23.41
N THR A 218 -13.43 15.08 -23.79
CA THR A 218 -14.49 14.57 -22.93
C THR A 218 -13.86 13.65 -21.89
N VAL A 219 -14.08 13.89 -20.61
CA VAL A 219 -13.72 12.93 -19.55
C VAL A 219 -14.88 11.95 -19.42
N THR A 220 -14.66 10.71 -19.82
CA THR A 220 -15.64 9.64 -19.66
C THR A 220 -15.48 9.01 -18.30
N ILE A 221 -16.52 9.06 -17.48
CA ILE A 221 -16.61 8.31 -16.22
C ILE A 221 -16.94 6.85 -16.56
N PRO A 222 -16.20 5.86 -16.06
CA PRO A 222 -16.49 4.46 -16.33
C PRO A 222 -17.87 4.04 -15.80
N ALA A 223 -18.52 3.09 -16.46
CA ALA A 223 -19.78 2.51 -16.02
C ALA A 223 -19.66 1.89 -14.61
N ALA A 224 -18.52 1.28 -14.35
CA ALA A 224 -18.20 0.74 -13.05
C ALA A 224 -16.72 0.95 -12.71
N ARG A 225 -16.45 1.16 -11.42
CA ARG A 225 -15.10 1.22 -10.84
C ARG A 225 -15.06 0.44 -9.54
N MET A 226 -14.19 -0.53 -9.46
CA MET A 226 -13.92 -1.27 -8.22
C MET A 226 -12.52 -0.94 -7.71
N LEU A 227 -12.44 -0.53 -6.46
CA LEU A 227 -11.20 -0.25 -5.75
C LEU A 227 -11.11 -1.14 -4.52
N ILE A 228 -10.01 -1.84 -4.37
CA ILE A 228 -9.65 -2.57 -3.17
C ILE A 228 -8.29 -2.04 -2.72
N ALA A 229 -8.20 -1.59 -1.48
CA ALA A 229 -6.97 -1.07 -0.91
C ALA A 229 -6.70 -1.67 0.47
N GLY A 230 -5.46 -2.04 0.74
CA GLY A 230 -5.05 -2.45 2.07
C GLY A 230 -5.21 -1.29 3.05
N SER A 231 -5.69 -1.60 4.25
CA SER A 231 -5.75 -0.67 5.38
C SER A 231 -4.81 -1.14 6.49
N LEU A 232 -4.21 -0.18 7.18
CA LEU A 232 -3.39 -0.43 8.38
C LEU A 232 -4.24 -0.91 9.56
#